data_26777319fa442b776a02cea4201fd9e2
#
_entry.id   26777319fa442b776a02cea4201fd9e2
#
_cell.length_a   1.000
_cell.length_b   1.000
_cell.length_c   1.000
_cell.angle_alpha   90.00
_cell.angle_beta   90.00
_cell.angle_gamma   90.00
#
_symmetry.space_group_name_H-M   'P 1'
#
loop_
_entity.id
_entity.type
_entity.pdbx_description
1 polymer ?
#
loop_
_entity_poly.entity_id
_entity_poly.type
_entity_poly.pdbx_seq_one_letter_code
_entity_poly.pdbx_strand_id
1 'polypeptide(L)'
;PDVIIAVDALAARNSKRLNRTIQIADTGIHPGSGVGNHRNGMTMETLGVPVIGIGVPTVVDAATIVNDTMENFIRALESSDSLKGVGEVLRSYNAGEKYEFVKELISPHLNGMFVTPKDVDEMVHHISHTLSEAINMLFSAGSGRSEA
;
A
#
# COMPACT_ATOMS: atom_id res chain seq x y z
N PRO A 1 15.35 19.96 13.28
CA PRO A 1 14.79 18.78 13.96
C PRO A 1 15.80 17.64 13.92
N ASP A 2 15.77 16.77 14.93
CA ASP A 2 16.67 15.61 15.02
C ASP A 2 16.11 14.41 14.22
N VAL A 3 14.81 14.42 13.94
CA VAL A 3 14.09 13.42 13.15
C VAL A 3 12.82 14.02 12.55
N ILE A 4 12.40 13.52 11.39
CA ILE A 4 11.13 13.88 10.76
C ILE A 4 10.25 12.63 10.71
N ILE A 5 8.99 12.76 11.12
CA ILE A 5 7.95 11.75 10.89
C ILE A 5 7.07 12.25 9.76
N ALA A 6 7.05 11.51 8.66
CA ALA A 6 6.26 11.81 7.47
C ALA A 6 5.13 10.80 7.32
N VAL A 7 3.88 11.29 7.26
CA VAL A 7 2.69 10.44 7.11
C VAL A 7 2.10 10.66 5.72
N ASP A 8 1.83 9.57 4.98
CA ASP A 8 1.30 9.63 3.62
C ASP A 8 0.24 8.56 3.36
N ALA A 9 -0.69 8.89 2.47
CA ALA A 9 -1.67 7.95 1.93
C ALA A 9 -1.08 7.22 0.72
N LEU A 10 -1.08 5.89 0.75
CA LEU A 10 -0.45 5.06 -0.27
C LEU A 10 -1.48 4.40 -1.19
N ALA A 11 -1.03 3.97 -2.37
CA ALA A 11 -1.73 2.99 -3.17
C ALA A 11 -1.39 1.55 -2.67
N ALA A 12 -2.43 0.76 -2.42
CA ALA A 12 -2.27 -0.64 -2.02
C ALA A 12 -1.74 -1.48 -3.19
N ARG A 13 -0.69 -2.25 -2.95
CA ARG A 13 -0.17 -3.26 -3.91
C ARG A 13 -0.92 -4.60 -3.84
N ASN A 14 -1.92 -4.69 -2.99
CA ASN A 14 -2.84 -5.83 -2.87
C ASN A 14 -4.12 -5.31 -2.20
N SER A 15 -5.29 -5.67 -2.73
CA SER A 15 -6.59 -5.20 -2.26
C SER A 15 -6.85 -5.55 -0.79
N LYS A 16 -6.28 -6.63 -0.27
CA LYS A 16 -6.43 -7.06 1.14
C LYS A 16 -5.75 -6.12 2.14
N ARG A 17 -4.80 -5.28 1.68
CA ARG A 17 -4.09 -4.31 2.53
C ARG A 17 -4.80 -2.96 2.64
N LEU A 18 -5.76 -2.72 1.76
CA LEU A 18 -6.49 -1.47 1.67
C LEU A 18 -7.15 -1.14 3.01
N ASN A 19 -6.83 0.01 3.60
CA ASN A 19 -7.28 0.48 4.92
C ASN A 19 -7.09 -0.52 6.08
N ARG A 20 -6.17 -1.48 5.97
CA ARG A 20 -5.96 -2.53 6.97
C ARG A 20 -4.52 -2.66 7.45
N THR A 21 -3.61 -1.91 6.87
CA THR A 21 -2.19 -1.98 7.21
C THR A 21 -1.61 -0.58 7.37
N ILE A 22 -0.66 -0.47 8.29
CA ILE A 22 0.21 0.70 8.43
C ILE A 22 1.61 0.22 8.09
N GLN A 23 2.28 0.93 7.19
CA GLN A 23 3.65 0.64 6.78
C GLN A 23 4.56 1.67 7.43
N ILE A 24 5.60 1.22 8.12
CA ILE A 24 6.60 2.09 8.74
C ILE A 24 7.95 1.76 8.13
N ALA A 25 8.68 2.78 7.69
CA ALA A 25 10.01 2.65 7.11
C ALA A 25 10.92 3.78 7.61
N ASP A 26 12.19 3.46 7.83
CA ASP A 26 13.25 4.41 8.20
C ASP A 26 13.97 5.00 6.97
N THR A 27 13.58 4.60 5.77
CA THR A 27 14.11 5.09 4.49
C THR A 27 13.43 6.36 3.98
N GLY A 28 12.45 6.87 4.72
CA GLY A 28 11.63 8.00 4.31
C GLY A 28 10.47 7.61 3.38
N ILE A 29 9.93 8.61 2.68
CA ILE A 29 8.79 8.44 1.76
C ILE A 29 9.03 9.11 0.41
N HIS A 30 8.35 8.60 -0.61
CA HIS A 30 8.29 9.20 -1.96
C HIS A 30 6.82 9.50 -2.29
N PRO A 31 6.31 10.69 -1.91
CA PRO A 31 4.90 11.03 -2.05
C PRO A 31 4.42 10.92 -3.50
N GLY A 32 3.27 10.26 -3.69
CA GLY A 32 2.64 10.12 -5.01
C GLY A 32 3.27 9.08 -5.94
N SER A 33 4.35 8.41 -5.56
CA SER A 33 5.01 7.39 -6.42
C SER A 33 4.08 6.22 -6.76
N GLY A 34 3.18 5.86 -5.85
CA GLY A 34 2.21 4.77 -6.05
C GLY A 34 1.09 5.08 -7.04
N VAL A 35 0.89 6.36 -7.40
CA VAL A 35 -0.14 6.82 -8.35
C VAL A 35 0.48 7.53 -9.57
N GLY A 36 1.77 7.32 -9.83
CA GLY A 36 2.48 7.90 -10.99
C GLY A 36 2.79 9.39 -10.87
N ASN A 37 2.55 10.01 -9.72
CA ASN A 37 2.86 11.40 -9.45
C ASN A 37 4.17 11.51 -8.66
N HIS A 38 5.28 11.60 -9.37
CA HIS A 38 6.61 11.66 -8.75
C HIS A 38 6.88 13.06 -8.17
N ARG A 39 6.91 13.14 -6.86
CA ARG A 39 7.39 14.30 -6.10
C ARG A 39 8.78 14.00 -5.52
N ASN A 40 9.47 15.05 -5.07
CA ASN A 40 10.74 14.88 -4.38
C ASN A 40 10.55 14.00 -3.15
N GLY A 41 11.42 12.99 -2.99
CA GLY A 41 11.42 12.12 -1.82
C GLY A 41 11.76 12.92 -0.56
N MET A 42 11.13 12.54 0.55
CA MET A 42 11.51 12.98 1.89
C MET A 42 12.36 11.87 2.52
N THR A 43 13.66 11.96 2.35
CA THR A 43 14.64 10.96 2.79
C THR A 43 15.79 11.64 3.54
N MET A 44 16.61 10.87 4.25
CA MET A 44 17.84 11.36 4.86
C MET A 44 18.74 12.09 3.85
N GLU A 45 18.82 11.58 2.62
CA GLU A 45 19.65 12.19 1.56
C GLU A 45 19.14 13.55 1.13
N THR A 46 17.83 13.74 1.07
CA THR A 46 17.23 15.01 0.59
C THR A 46 17.08 16.06 1.68
N LEU A 47 16.90 15.64 2.94
CA LEU A 47 16.60 16.54 4.04
C LEU A 47 17.73 16.69 5.05
N GLY A 48 18.76 15.83 4.99
CA GLY A 48 19.92 15.88 5.89
C GLY A 48 19.64 15.43 7.32
N VAL A 49 18.42 14.93 7.60
CA VAL A 49 18.00 14.38 8.90
C VAL A 49 17.25 13.08 8.70
N PRO A 50 17.27 12.14 9.68
CA PRO A 50 16.52 10.90 9.59
C PRO A 50 15.03 11.15 9.35
N VAL A 51 14.43 10.35 8.45
CA VAL A 51 13.00 10.43 8.13
C VAL A 51 12.35 9.07 8.36
N ILE A 52 11.36 9.04 9.24
CA ILE A 52 10.49 7.89 9.47
C ILE A 52 9.22 8.09 8.64
N GLY A 53 9.04 7.25 7.62
CA GLY A 53 7.84 7.23 6.80
C GLY A 53 6.76 6.35 7.43
N ILE A 54 5.54 6.88 7.55
CA ILE A 54 4.34 6.13 7.94
C ILE A 54 3.36 6.20 6.79
N GLY A 55 3.07 5.06 6.17
CA GLY A 55 2.18 4.98 5.02
C GLY A 55 0.94 4.15 5.30
N VAL A 56 -0.23 4.63 4.86
CA VAL A 56 -1.51 3.92 4.96
C VAL A 56 -2.09 3.75 3.56
N PRO A 57 -2.33 2.51 3.10
CA PRO A 57 -2.97 2.26 1.81
C PRO A 57 -4.46 2.63 1.87
N THR A 58 -4.86 3.72 1.20
CA THR A 58 -6.25 4.22 1.17
C THR A 58 -6.92 4.07 -0.18
N VAL A 59 -6.14 3.79 -1.22
CA VAL A 59 -6.62 3.54 -2.59
C VAL A 59 -5.97 2.30 -3.15
N VAL A 60 -6.57 1.71 -4.18
CA VAL A 60 -6.01 0.60 -4.95
C VAL A 60 -6.31 0.84 -6.43
N ASP A 61 -5.36 0.56 -7.30
CA ASP A 61 -5.60 0.66 -8.75
C ASP A 61 -6.45 -0.51 -9.27
N ALA A 62 -7.18 -0.27 -10.36
CA ALA A 62 -8.07 -1.26 -10.95
C ALA A 62 -7.31 -2.51 -11.42
N ALA A 63 -6.08 -2.36 -11.94
CA ALA A 63 -5.27 -3.49 -12.38
C ALA A 63 -4.91 -4.41 -11.20
N THR A 64 -4.60 -3.86 -10.03
CA THR A 64 -4.37 -4.64 -8.81
C THR A 64 -5.62 -5.43 -8.42
N ILE A 65 -6.81 -4.83 -8.47
CA ILE A 65 -8.07 -5.54 -8.13
C ILE A 65 -8.31 -6.71 -9.08
N VAL A 66 -8.16 -6.48 -10.40
CA VAL A 66 -8.34 -7.52 -11.41
C VAL A 66 -7.30 -8.61 -11.26
N ASN A 67 -6.03 -8.26 -11.02
CA ASN A 67 -4.96 -9.23 -10.80
C ASN A 67 -5.21 -10.08 -9.54
N ASP A 68 -5.61 -9.48 -8.42
CA ASP A 68 -5.95 -10.21 -7.19
C ASP A 68 -7.15 -11.16 -7.41
N THR A 69 -8.12 -10.73 -8.21
CA THR A 69 -9.27 -11.56 -8.60
C THR A 69 -8.84 -12.74 -9.45
N MET A 70 -7.96 -12.53 -10.45
CA MET A 70 -7.40 -13.58 -11.28
C MET A 70 -6.59 -14.58 -10.46
N GLU A 71 -5.77 -14.14 -9.51
CA GLU A 71 -5.04 -15.02 -8.60
C GLU A 71 -5.97 -15.90 -7.75
N ASN A 72 -7.10 -15.35 -7.28
CA ASN A 72 -8.11 -16.12 -6.56
C ASN A 72 -8.82 -17.14 -7.49
N PHE A 73 -9.11 -16.76 -8.72
CA PHE A 73 -9.70 -17.63 -9.73
C PHE A 73 -8.78 -18.81 -10.08
N ILE A 74 -7.48 -18.55 -10.31
CA ILE A 74 -6.48 -19.59 -10.56
C ILE A 74 -6.45 -20.58 -9.40
N ARG A 75 -6.45 -20.11 -8.15
CA ARG A 75 -6.50 -20.99 -6.97
C ARG A 75 -7.77 -21.84 -6.92
N ALA A 76 -8.90 -21.27 -7.29
CA ALA A 76 -10.16 -22.02 -7.37
C ALA A 76 -10.09 -23.12 -8.44
N LEU A 77 -9.50 -22.86 -9.60
CA LEU A 77 -9.27 -23.85 -10.64
C LEU A 77 -8.34 -24.99 -10.16
N GLU A 78 -7.23 -24.64 -9.50
CA GLU A 78 -6.28 -25.62 -8.93
C GLU A 78 -6.95 -26.55 -7.89
N SER A 79 -7.97 -26.05 -7.19
CA SER A 79 -8.73 -26.81 -6.19
C SER A 79 -9.84 -27.68 -6.80
N SER A 80 -10.10 -27.58 -8.10
CA SER A 80 -11.13 -28.32 -8.81
C SER A 80 -10.53 -29.58 -9.44
N ASP A 81 -11.10 -30.74 -9.17
CA ASP A 81 -10.64 -32.01 -9.74
C ASP A 81 -10.62 -32.04 -11.28
N SER A 82 -11.57 -31.34 -11.91
CA SER A 82 -11.72 -31.31 -13.39
C SER A 82 -10.92 -30.22 -14.07
N LEU A 83 -10.55 -29.14 -13.35
CA LEU A 83 -9.93 -27.92 -13.92
C LEU A 83 -8.51 -27.67 -13.42
N LYS A 84 -7.97 -28.56 -12.57
CA LYS A 84 -6.66 -28.42 -11.96
C LYS A 84 -5.53 -28.15 -12.98
N GLY A 85 -5.52 -28.91 -14.08
CA GLY A 85 -4.51 -28.72 -15.14
C GLY A 85 -4.53 -27.33 -15.78
N VAL A 86 -5.70 -26.72 -15.91
CA VAL A 86 -5.83 -25.32 -16.40
C VAL A 86 -5.26 -24.35 -15.39
N GLY A 87 -5.57 -24.54 -14.10
CA GLY A 87 -5.03 -23.74 -13.02
C GLY A 87 -3.49 -23.81 -12.96
N GLU A 88 -2.90 -24.99 -13.09
CA GLU A 88 -1.45 -25.20 -13.12
C GLU A 88 -0.77 -24.47 -14.29
N VAL A 89 -1.35 -24.52 -15.49
CA VAL A 89 -0.84 -23.78 -16.66
C VAL A 89 -0.87 -22.26 -16.40
N LEU A 90 -1.98 -21.73 -15.90
CA LEU A 90 -2.09 -20.31 -15.59
C LEU A 90 -1.14 -19.88 -14.46
N ARG A 91 -0.84 -20.77 -13.53
CA ARG A 91 0.13 -20.54 -12.45
C ARG A 91 1.57 -20.45 -12.95
N SER A 92 1.92 -21.10 -14.06
CA SER A 92 3.27 -21.12 -14.61
C SER A 92 3.77 -19.75 -15.08
N TYR A 93 2.87 -18.83 -15.40
CA TYR A 93 3.23 -17.45 -15.70
C TYR A 93 3.68 -16.70 -14.44
N ASN A 94 4.74 -15.91 -14.53
CA ASN A 94 5.18 -15.12 -13.38
C ASN A 94 4.20 -13.97 -13.05
N ALA A 95 4.28 -13.45 -11.82
CA ALA A 95 3.34 -12.43 -11.34
C ALA A 95 3.41 -11.12 -12.14
N GLY A 96 4.60 -10.74 -12.62
CA GLY A 96 4.78 -9.54 -13.44
C GLY A 96 4.12 -9.66 -14.81
N GLU A 97 4.31 -10.79 -15.49
CA GLU A 97 3.67 -11.07 -16.78
C GLU A 97 2.14 -11.06 -16.68
N LYS A 98 1.59 -11.70 -15.64
CA LYS A 98 0.15 -11.67 -15.38
C LYS A 98 -0.38 -10.26 -15.14
N TYR A 99 0.35 -9.46 -14.37
CA TYR A 99 -0.05 -8.08 -14.06
C TYR A 99 -0.02 -7.19 -15.32
N GLU A 100 1.04 -7.26 -16.14
CA GLU A 100 1.11 -6.51 -17.40
C GLU A 100 0.02 -6.94 -18.40
N PHE A 101 -0.25 -8.25 -18.48
CA PHE A 101 -1.36 -8.75 -19.31
C PHE A 101 -2.73 -8.22 -18.84
N VAL A 102 -2.96 -8.18 -17.52
CA VAL A 102 -4.17 -7.58 -16.95
C VAL A 102 -4.27 -6.10 -17.34
N LYS A 103 -3.16 -5.33 -17.24
CA LYS A 103 -3.14 -3.92 -17.63
C LYS A 103 -3.50 -3.70 -19.09
N GLU A 104 -2.99 -4.53 -19.99
CA GLU A 104 -3.35 -4.49 -21.40
C GLU A 104 -4.83 -4.77 -21.62
N LEU A 105 -5.40 -5.78 -20.96
CA LEU A 105 -6.80 -6.16 -21.09
C LEU A 105 -7.76 -5.07 -20.60
N ILE A 106 -7.43 -4.36 -19.53
CA ILE A 106 -8.28 -3.31 -18.96
C ILE A 106 -8.09 -1.94 -19.62
N SER A 107 -7.04 -1.78 -20.42
CA SER A 107 -6.79 -0.57 -21.21
C SER A 107 -7.78 -0.52 -22.41
N PRO A 108 -8.28 0.67 -22.81
CA PRO A 108 -8.01 1.99 -22.22
C PRO A 108 -8.95 2.40 -21.07
N HIS A 109 -9.98 1.58 -20.76
CA HIS A 109 -11.13 2.02 -19.96
C HIS A 109 -10.84 2.14 -18.45
N LEU A 110 -10.03 1.23 -17.90
CA LEU A 110 -9.75 1.16 -16.45
C LEU A 110 -8.29 1.49 -16.10
N ASN A 111 -7.43 1.70 -17.10
CA ASN A 111 -6.04 2.02 -16.85
C ASN A 111 -5.91 3.39 -16.19
N GLY A 112 -5.20 3.45 -15.05
CA GLY A 112 -5.09 4.66 -14.24
C GLY A 112 -6.31 4.98 -13.36
N MET A 113 -7.30 4.09 -13.30
CA MET A 113 -8.42 4.22 -12.36
C MET A 113 -8.00 3.73 -10.98
N PHE A 114 -8.24 4.57 -9.98
CA PHE A 114 -8.06 4.22 -8.57
C PHE A 114 -9.40 4.10 -7.88
N VAL A 115 -9.51 3.10 -7.00
CA VAL A 115 -10.73 2.78 -6.24
C VAL A 115 -10.43 2.93 -4.76
N THR A 116 -11.38 3.49 -4.03
CA THR A 116 -11.36 3.58 -2.57
C THR A 116 -12.61 2.93 -2.00
N PRO A 117 -12.58 2.36 -0.78
CA PRO A 117 -13.76 1.85 -0.11
C PRO A 117 -14.81 2.96 0.14
N LYS A 118 -16.07 2.57 0.19
CA LYS A 118 -17.18 3.51 0.43
C LYS A 118 -17.07 4.24 1.78
N ASP A 119 -16.50 3.57 2.78
CA ASP A 119 -16.32 4.02 4.16
C ASP A 119 -14.92 4.59 4.43
N VAL A 120 -14.21 5.02 3.38
CA VAL A 120 -12.80 5.48 3.49
C VAL A 120 -12.65 6.63 4.48
N ASP A 121 -13.57 7.57 4.53
CA ASP A 121 -13.49 8.74 5.42
C ASP A 121 -13.54 8.32 6.90
N GLU A 122 -14.43 7.39 7.24
CA GLU A 122 -14.52 6.82 8.60
C GLU A 122 -13.24 6.05 8.95
N MET A 123 -12.74 5.22 8.03
CA MET A 123 -11.51 4.45 8.24
C MET A 123 -10.29 5.36 8.40
N VAL A 124 -10.17 6.41 7.59
CA VAL A 124 -9.09 7.41 7.71
C VAL A 124 -9.17 8.13 9.04
N HIS A 125 -10.36 8.50 9.50
CA HIS A 125 -10.55 9.12 10.81
C HIS A 125 -10.05 8.21 11.95
N HIS A 126 -10.44 6.93 11.96
CA HIS A 126 -9.98 5.96 12.97
C HIS A 126 -8.47 5.74 12.95
N ILE A 127 -7.89 5.57 11.76
CA ILE A 127 -6.43 5.37 11.61
C ILE A 127 -5.68 6.62 12.04
N SER A 128 -6.14 7.81 11.66
CA SER A 128 -5.52 9.09 12.05
C SER A 128 -5.51 9.29 13.55
N HIS A 129 -6.62 8.97 14.22
CA HIS A 129 -6.70 9.01 15.68
C HIS A 129 -5.70 8.04 16.32
N THR A 130 -5.67 6.79 15.85
CA THR A 130 -4.74 5.76 16.36
C THR A 130 -3.27 6.17 16.18
N LEU A 131 -2.91 6.72 15.00
CA LEU A 131 -1.56 7.21 14.74
C LEU A 131 -1.20 8.40 15.63
N SER A 132 -2.12 9.34 15.80
CA SER A 132 -1.93 10.51 16.68
C SER A 132 -1.66 10.09 18.12
N GLU A 133 -2.47 9.18 18.68
CA GLU A 133 -2.27 8.65 20.02
C GLU A 133 -0.92 7.93 20.16
N ALA A 134 -0.56 7.07 19.18
CA ALA A 134 0.71 6.36 19.19
C ALA A 134 1.91 7.31 19.17
N ILE A 135 1.87 8.35 18.33
CA ILE A 135 2.93 9.37 18.23
C ILE A 135 3.01 10.15 19.55
N ASN A 136 1.89 10.58 20.12
CA ASN A 136 1.86 11.31 21.38
C ASN A 136 2.44 10.47 22.54
N MET A 137 2.13 9.18 22.60
CA MET A 137 2.71 8.27 23.62
C MET A 137 4.23 8.18 23.52
N LEU A 138 4.78 8.11 22.31
CA LEU A 138 6.23 8.05 22.09
C LEU A 138 6.95 9.29 22.65
N PHE A 139 6.41 10.48 22.40
CA PHE A 139 7.03 11.72 22.86
C PHE A 139 6.76 12.04 24.33
N SER A 140 5.61 11.64 24.87
CA SER A 140 5.31 11.80 26.29
C SER A 140 6.18 10.89 27.17
N ALA A 141 6.48 9.66 26.72
CA ALA A 141 7.37 8.75 27.43
C ALA A 141 8.84 9.20 27.45
N GLY A 142 9.26 10.02 26.47
CA GLY A 142 10.62 10.58 26.38
C GLY A 142 10.86 11.76 27.32
N SER A 143 9.83 12.55 27.63
CA SER A 143 9.95 13.72 28.50
C SER A 143 10.16 13.41 30.01
N GLY A 144 9.87 12.18 30.44
CA GLY A 144 10.07 11.72 31.81
C GLY A 144 11.48 11.21 32.15
N ARG A 145 12.43 11.19 31.22
CA ARG A 145 13.81 10.68 31.41
C ARG A 145 14.90 11.74 31.52
N SER A 146 14.54 13.03 31.52
CA SER A 146 15.52 14.14 31.55
C SER A 146 15.76 14.75 32.93
N GLU A 147 15.22 14.16 34.00
CA GLU A 147 15.48 14.59 35.37
C GLU A 147 15.98 13.40 36.23
N ALA A 148 17.25 13.03 36.05
CA ALA A 148 18.00 12.21 36.97
C ALA A 148 19.51 12.49 36.83
#